data_1c08cc9eb6ddcf0267f7bcad7f4e2f60
#
_entry.id   1c08cc9eb6ddcf0267f7bcad7f4e2f60
#
_cell.length_a   1.000
_cell.length_b   1.000
_cell.length_c   1.000
_cell.angle_alpha   90.00
_cell.angle_beta   90.00
_cell.angle_gamma   90.00
#
_symmetry.space_group_name_H-M   'P 1'
#
loop_
_entity.id
_entity.type
_entity.pdbx_description
1 polymer ?
#
loop_
_entity_poly.entity_id
_entity_poly.type
_entity_poly.pdbx_seq_one_letter_code
_entity_poly.pdbx_strand_id
1 'polypeptide(L)'
;MRVAGERVGAIGRGVLALIGVRRGDDDGAVERLLERLLSYRVFGDREGRMNLSVREVGGGLLLVPQFTLAADTKKGTRAGFSAAAAPEAAQRLFAQLVQRAGEAYAPVSSGVFGAHMQVSLVNDGPVTFWLETP
;
A
#
# COMPACT_ATOMS: atom_id res chain seq x y z
N MET A 1 -8.92 3.41 9.46
CA MET A 1 -8.15 2.24 9.87
C MET A 1 -7.97 2.29 11.39
N ARG A 2 -8.26 1.19 12.06
CA ARG A 2 -8.30 1.15 13.53
C ARG A 2 -7.44 0.03 14.09
N VAL A 3 -6.86 0.28 15.24
CA VAL A 3 -6.16 -0.71 16.06
C VAL A 3 -6.79 -0.66 17.45
N ALA A 4 -7.27 -1.81 17.96
CA ALA A 4 -7.96 -1.90 19.26
C ALA A 4 -9.08 -0.85 19.42
N GLY A 5 -9.81 -0.56 18.37
CA GLY A 5 -10.92 0.38 18.37
C GLY A 5 -10.51 1.84 18.19
N GLU A 6 -9.23 2.18 18.19
CA GLU A 6 -8.74 3.53 17.98
C GLU A 6 -8.37 3.79 16.52
N ARG A 7 -8.78 4.94 16.01
CA ARG A 7 -8.37 5.36 14.66
C ARG A 7 -6.89 5.77 14.71
N VAL A 8 -6.06 5.08 13.91
CA VAL A 8 -4.62 5.35 13.83
C VAL A 8 -4.20 5.90 12.48
N GLY A 9 -5.06 5.80 11.46
CA GLY A 9 -4.82 6.39 10.14
C GLY A 9 -6.09 6.51 9.35
N ALA A 10 -6.22 7.57 8.59
CA ALA A 10 -7.36 7.79 7.71
C ALA A 10 -7.01 8.79 6.61
N ILE A 11 -7.66 8.62 5.47
CA ILE A 11 -7.66 9.59 4.38
C ILE A 11 -9.11 9.74 3.87
N GLY A 12 -9.38 10.82 3.15
CA GLY A 12 -10.60 10.93 2.36
C GLY A 12 -10.45 10.20 1.02
N ARG A 13 -10.88 10.82 -0.06
CA ARG A 13 -10.66 10.26 -1.41
C ARG A 13 -9.17 10.08 -1.66
N GLY A 14 -8.80 8.94 -2.21
CA GLY A 14 -7.40 8.68 -2.49
C GLY A 14 -7.13 7.22 -2.81
N VAL A 15 -5.91 6.80 -2.53
CA VAL A 15 -5.45 5.42 -2.74
C VAL A 15 -5.19 4.76 -1.40
N LEU A 16 -5.82 3.62 -1.18
CA LEU A 16 -5.46 2.69 -0.13
C LEU A 16 -4.53 1.64 -0.74
N ALA A 17 -3.30 1.56 -0.23
CA ALA A 17 -2.33 0.58 -0.69
C ALA A 17 -2.01 -0.41 0.44
N LEU A 18 -2.32 -1.68 0.20
CA LEU A 18 -1.87 -2.77 1.05
C LEU A 18 -0.46 -3.15 0.60
N ILE A 19 0.50 -3.10 1.50
CA ILE A 19 1.92 -3.22 1.17
C ILE A 19 2.48 -4.52 1.70
N GLY A 20 2.93 -5.38 0.79
CA GLY A 20 3.68 -6.59 1.11
C GLY A 20 5.15 -6.41 0.73
N VAL A 21 6.04 -6.96 1.55
CA VAL A 21 7.49 -6.94 1.30
C VAL A 21 7.95 -8.36 1.03
N ARG A 22 8.60 -8.57 -0.11
CA ARG A 22 9.14 -9.87 -0.51
C ARG A 22 10.59 -10.01 -0.06
N ARG A 23 11.02 -11.24 0.09
CA ARG A 23 12.43 -11.55 0.32
C ARG A 23 13.26 -10.99 -0.84
N GLY A 24 14.32 -10.27 -0.51
CA GLY A 24 15.19 -9.65 -1.52
C GLY A 24 14.81 -8.22 -1.88
N ASP A 25 13.68 -7.69 -1.41
CA ASP A 25 13.35 -6.29 -1.61
C ASP A 25 14.37 -5.39 -0.90
N ASP A 26 14.71 -4.29 -1.53
CA ASP A 26 15.72 -3.34 -1.08
C ASP A 26 15.22 -1.90 -1.14
N ASP A 27 16.10 -0.96 -0.85
CA ASP A 27 15.77 0.47 -0.90
C ASP A 27 15.33 0.91 -2.30
N GLY A 28 15.88 0.33 -3.34
CA GLY A 28 15.47 0.59 -4.71
C GLY A 28 14.04 0.14 -4.99
N ALA A 29 13.61 -0.99 -4.41
CA ALA A 29 12.23 -1.45 -4.53
C ALA A 29 11.27 -0.46 -3.88
N VAL A 30 11.62 0.12 -2.72
CA VAL A 30 10.82 1.15 -2.06
C VAL A 30 10.63 2.37 -2.96
N GLU A 31 11.70 2.85 -3.56
CA GLU A 31 11.66 4.00 -4.48
C GLU A 31 10.75 3.73 -5.69
N ARG A 32 10.92 2.58 -6.31
CA ARG A 32 10.14 2.20 -7.49
C ARG A 32 8.65 2.06 -7.15
N LEU A 33 8.34 1.45 -6.02
CA LEU A 33 6.94 1.29 -5.60
C LEU A 33 6.29 2.63 -5.30
N LEU A 34 6.99 3.52 -4.59
CA LEU A 34 6.48 4.86 -4.27
C LEU A 34 6.17 5.63 -5.54
N GLU A 35 7.08 5.64 -6.51
CA GLU A 35 6.86 6.32 -7.78
C GLU A 35 5.63 5.77 -8.50
N ARG A 36 5.45 4.47 -8.51
CA ARG A 36 4.29 3.86 -9.14
C ARG A 36 2.99 4.19 -8.41
N LEU A 37 3.00 4.16 -7.07
CA LEU A 37 1.80 4.52 -6.29
C LEU A 37 1.34 5.95 -6.54
N LEU A 38 2.28 6.87 -6.68
CA LEU A 38 1.96 8.29 -6.89
C LEU A 38 1.57 8.61 -8.33
N SER A 39 1.98 7.81 -9.28
CA SER A 39 1.77 8.09 -10.71
C SER A 39 0.81 7.14 -11.41
N TYR A 40 0.42 6.03 -10.78
CA TYR A 40 -0.45 5.07 -11.43
C TYR A 40 -1.85 5.66 -11.66
N ARG A 41 -2.39 5.45 -12.85
CA ARG A 41 -3.62 6.11 -13.29
C ARG A 41 -4.85 5.29 -12.88
N VAL A 42 -5.37 5.58 -11.69
CA VAL A 42 -6.51 4.84 -11.13
C VAL A 42 -7.76 5.71 -10.94
N PHE A 43 -7.69 6.99 -11.29
CA PHE A 43 -8.82 7.91 -11.18
C PHE A 43 -9.35 8.30 -12.55
N GLY A 44 -10.67 8.47 -12.64
CA GLY A 44 -11.32 8.90 -13.86
C GLY A 44 -11.06 10.36 -14.19
N ASP A 45 -10.86 10.64 -15.47
CA ASP A 45 -10.82 12.00 -16.00
C ASP A 45 -12.24 12.49 -16.30
N ARG A 46 -12.37 13.66 -16.92
CA ARG A 46 -13.67 14.23 -17.28
C ARG A 46 -14.46 13.37 -18.26
N GLU A 47 -13.79 12.52 -19.03
CA GLU A 47 -14.41 11.61 -19.98
C GLU A 47 -14.70 10.23 -19.39
N GLY A 48 -14.42 10.01 -18.09
CA GLY A 48 -14.64 8.75 -17.40
C GLY A 48 -13.55 7.70 -17.62
N ARG A 49 -12.43 8.07 -18.25
CA ARG A 49 -11.30 7.17 -18.47
C ARG A 49 -10.31 7.24 -17.30
N MET A 50 -9.74 6.11 -16.92
CA MET A 50 -8.73 6.04 -15.86
C MET A 50 -7.39 6.61 -16.34
N ASN A 51 -7.27 7.91 -16.33
CA ASN A 51 -6.12 8.64 -16.85
C ASN A 51 -5.42 9.51 -15.80
N LEU A 52 -5.95 9.59 -14.58
CA LEU A 52 -5.41 10.49 -13.55
C LEU A 52 -4.82 9.70 -12.38
N SER A 53 -3.69 10.18 -11.88
CA SER A 53 -3.03 9.63 -10.69
C SER A 53 -3.57 10.26 -9.40
N VAL A 54 -3.22 9.68 -8.25
CA VAL A 54 -3.54 10.27 -6.95
C VAL A 54 -2.97 11.69 -6.83
N ARG A 55 -1.77 11.90 -7.36
CA ARG A 55 -1.11 13.20 -7.37
C ARG A 55 -1.93 14.23 -8.16
N GLU A 56 -2.44 13.86 -9.33
CA GLU A 56 -3.20 14.75 -10.19
C GLU A 56 -4.58 15.12 -9.60
N VAL A 57 -5.22 14.20 -8.89
CA VAL A 57 -6.52 14.50 -8.26
C VAL A 57 -6.38 15.09 -6.86
N GLY A 58 -5.16 15.19 -6.33
CA GLY A 58 -4.93 15.71 -4.99
C GLY A 58 -5.48 14.81 -3.89
N GLY A 59 -5.60 13.51 -4.14
CA GLY A 59 -6.11 12.55 -3.17
C GLY A 59 -5.10 12.19 -2.11
N GLY A 60 -5.55 11.52 -1.04
CA GLY A 60 -4.67 11.01 0.01
C GLY A 60 -4.05 9.68 -0.34
N LEU A 61 -3.01 9.32 0.38
CA LEU A 61 -2.36 8.01 0.29
C LEU A 61 -2.37 7.36 1.67
N LEU A 62 -3.02 6.19 1.77
CA LEU A 62 -3.03 5.40 3.00
C LEU A 62 -2.25 4.11 2.77
N LEU A 63 -1.15 3.96 3.48
CA LEU A 63 -0.25 2.82 3.39
C LEU A 63 -0.50 1.86 4.55
N VAL A 64 -0.89 0.62 4.25
CA VAL A 64 -1.22 -0.39 5.26
C VAL A 64 -0.29 -1.59 5.08
N PRO A 65 0.50 -1.97 6.09
CA PRO A 65 1.36 -3.13 5.97
C PRO A 65 0.53 -4.41 5.93
N GLN A 66 0.80 -5.28 4.95
CA GLN A 66 0.05 -6.49 4.70
C GLN A 66 1.00 -7.60 4.24
N PHE A 67 1.61 -8.32 5.18
CA PHE A 67 2.61 -9.35 4.85
C PHE A 67 1.99 -10.52 4.09
N THR A 68 0.71 -10.78 4.25
CA THR A 68 0.02 -11.89 3.59
C THR A 68 -0.03 -11.75 2.06
N LEU A 69 0.22 -10.57 1.52
CA LEU A 69 0.34 -10.37 0.07
C LEU A 69 1.54 -11.13 -0.52
N ALA A 70 2.59 -11.35 0.26
CA ALA A 70 3.76 -12.12 -0.15
C ALA A 70 3.59 -13.62 0.05
N ALA A 71 2.43 -14.08 0.46
CA ALA A 71 2.15 -15.48 0.69
C ALA A 71 2.12 -16.29 -0.60
N ASP A 72 2.60 -17.52 -0.51
CA ASP A 72 2.41 -18.53 -1.56
C ASP A 72 1.10 -19.27 -1.30
N THR A 73 0.15 -19.12 -2.20
CA THR A 73 -1.17 -19.75 -2.10
C THR A 73 -1.41 -20.79 -3.20
N LYS A 74 -0.35 -21.22 -3.89
CA LYS A 74 -0.48 -22.07 -5.06
C LYS A 74 -0.94 -23.48 -4.77
N LYS A 75 -0.66 -23.99 -3.56
CA LYS A 75 -1.00 -25.38 -3.19
C LYS A 75 -1.76 -25.43 -1.87
N GLY A 76 -2.76 -26.31 -1.83
CA GLY A 76 -3.51 -26.60 -0.63
C GLY A 76 -4.35 -25.42 -0.15
N THR A 77 -4.60 -25.39 1.15
CA THR A 77 -5.50 -24.42 1.78
C THR A 77 -4.80 -23.62 2.88
N ARG A 78 -3.48 -23.72 2.98
CA ARG A 78 -2.67 -22.92 3.90
C ARG A 78 -1.68 -22.07 3.12
N ALA A 79 -1.62 -20.79 3.44
CA ALA A 79 -0.63 -19.91 2.86
C ALA A 79 0.77 -20.25 3.39
N GLY A 80 1.76 -20.25 2.49
CA GLY A 80 3.17 -20.33 2.87
C GLY A 80 3.80 -18.95 2.81
N PHE A 81 4.82 -18.71 3.63
CA PHE A 81 5.44 -17.38 3.72
C PHE A 81 6.94 -17.38 3.39
N SER A 82 7.38 -18.42 2.65
CA SER A 82 8.80 -18.54 2.27
C SER A 82 9.30 -17.39 1.39
N ALA A 83 8.40 -16.76 0.62
CA ALA A 83 8.72 -15.63 -0.25
C ALA A 83 8.60 -14.27 0.45
N ALA A 84 8.04 -14.23 1.66
CA ALA A 84 7.92 -12.99 2.41
C ALA A 84 9.25 -12.63 3.07
N ALA A 85 9.54 -11.33 3.17
CA ALA A 85 10.70 -10.86 3.92
C ALA A 85 10.57 -11.19 5.40
N ALA A 86 11.71 -11.32 6.08
CA ALA A 86 11.71 -11.46 7.53
C ALA A 86 11.03 -10.23 8.18
N PRO A 87 10.35 -10.39 9.33
CA PRO A 87 9.62 -9.28 9.95
C PRO A 87 10.45 -8.01 10.16
N GLU A 88 11.70 -8.14 10.59
CA GLU A 88 12.59 -6.99 10.82
C GLU A 88 12.88 -6.22 9.54
N ALA A 89 13.17 -6.93 8.46
CA ALA A 89 13.43 -6.32 7.15
C ALA A 89 12.15 -5.68 6.59
N ALA A 90 11.01 -6.35 6.71
CA ALA A 90 9.73 -5.85 6.26
C ALA A 90 9.34 -4.58 7.01
N GLN A 91 9.53 -4.55 8.32
CA GLN A 91 9.24 -3.37 9.15
C GLN A 91 10.11 -2.19 8.75
N ARG A 92 11.40 -2.41 8.55
CA ARG A 92 12.35 -1.37 8.14
C ARG A 92 11.97 -0.80 6.78
N LEU A 93 11.68 -1.63 5.81
CA LEU A 93 11.33 -1.18 4.45
C LEU A 93 9.97 -0.48 4.42
N PHE A 94 9.00 -0.97 5.19
CA PHE A 94 7.70 -0.30 5.30
C PHE A 94 7.86 1.09 5.93
N ALA A 95 8.62 1.20 7.01
CA ALA A 95 8.89 2.49 7.65
C ALA A 95 9.58 3.46 6.69
N GLN A 96 10.51 2.97 5.90
CA GLN A 96 11.19 3.76 4.88
C GLN A 96 10.22 4.24 3.80
N LEU A 97 9.30 3.38 3.35
CA LEU A 97 8.28 3.76 2.39
C LEU A 97 7.39 4.88 2.94
N VAL A 98 6.93 4.75 4.18
CA VAL A 98 6.10 5.78 4.82
C VAL A 98 6.85 7.10 4.94
N GLN A 99 8.10 7.07 5.38
CA GLN A 99 8.92 8.27 5.50
C GLN A 99 9.11 8.97 4.15
N ARG A 100 9.51 8.23 3.13
CA ARG A 100 9.74 8.79 1.79
C ARG A 100 8.45 9.29 1.15
N ALA A 101 7.35 8.59 1.37
CA ALA A 101 6.05 9.04 0.89
C ALA A 101 5.67 10.40 1.50
N GLY A 102 5.86 10.56 2.82
CA GLY A 102 5.57 11.81 3.49
C GLY A 102 6.47 12.97 3.08
N GLU A 103 7.71 12.68 2.65
CA GLU A 103 8.61 13.70 2.12
C GLU A 103 8.23 14.14 0.70
N ALA A 104 7.68 13.23 -0.10
CA ALA A 104 7.38 13.46 -1.51
C ALA A 104 5.94 13.89 -1.77
N TYR A 105 5.03 13.66 -0.83
CA TYR A 105 3.60 13.85 -1.06
C TYR A 105 2.84 14.12 0.24
N ALA A 106 1.67 14.73 0.11
CA ALA A 106 0.72 14.96 1.22
C ALA A 106 -0.69 15.01 0.65
N PRO A 107 -1.72 14.48 1.35
CA PRO A 107 -1.61 13.84 2.67
C PRO A 107 -1.25 12.36 2.57
N VAL A 108 -0.42 11.89 3.49
CA VAL A 108 -0.05 10.48 3.64
C VAL A 108 -0.38 10.04 5.05
N SER A 109 -1.03 8.88 5.17
CA SER A 109 -1.32 8.25 6.44
C SER A 109 -0.89 6.78 6.36
N SER A 110 -0.65 6.14 7.49
CA SER A 110 -0.19 4.77 7.50
C SER A 110 -0.82 3.95 8.61
N GLY A 111 -0.85 2.62 8.39
CA GLY A 111 -1.15 1.66 9.42
C GLY A 111 0.04 1.42 10.34
N VAL A 112 -0.13 0.51 11.28
CA VAL A 112 0.88 0.16 12.28
C VAL A 112 1.40 -1.24 11.97
N PHE A 113 2.70 -1.36 11.71
CA PHE A 113 3.31 -2.64 11.39
C PHE A 113 3.14 -3.65 12.55
N GLY A 114 2.70 -4.86 12.21
CA GLY A 114 2.52 -5.93 13.19
C GLY A 114 1.24 -5.84 14.02
N ALA A 115 0.46 -4.77 13.92
CA ALA A 115 -0.78 -4.64 14.66
C ALA A 115 -1.93 -5.38 13.99
N HIS A 116 -2.90 -5.79 14.79
CA HIS A 116 -4.19 -6.27 14.28
C HIS A 116 -5.03 -5.06 13.88
N MET A 117 -5.28 -4.90 12.60
CA MET A 117 -5.92 -3.70 12.06
C MET A 117 -7.28 -4.00 11.46
N GLN A 118 -8.21 -3.09 11.66
CA GLN A 118 -9.47 -3.06 10.93
C GLN A 118 -9.41 -1.92 9.93
N VAL A 119 -9.57 -2.26 8.65
CA VAL A 119 -9.50 -1.29 7.55
C VAL A 119 -10.88 -1.15 6.94
N SER A 120 -11.42 0.05 7.01
CA SER A 120 -12.72 0.37 6.41
C SER A 120 -12.50 1.21 5.16
N LEU A 121 -13.19 0.87 4.09
CA LEU A 121 -13.08 1.60 2.83
C LEU A 121 -14.34 1.43 1.99
N VAL A 122 -14.51 2.33 1.05
CA VAL A 122 -15.43 2.17 -0.07
C VAL A 122 -14.57 2.07 -1.33
N ASN A 123 -14.61 0.91 -1.98
CA ASN A 123 -13.96 0.74 -3.28
C ASN A 123 -14.87 1.32 -4.35
N ASP A 124 -14.67 2.60 -4.61
CA ASP A 124 -15.47 3.37 -5.56
C ASP A 124 -14.98 3.10 -6.97
N GLY A 125 -15.60 2.10 -7.58
CA GLY A 125 -15.10 1.65 -8.87
C GLY A 125 -16.02 0.66 -9.56
N PRO A 126 -15.60 -0.56 -9.81
CA PRO A 126 -14.42 -1.25 -9.24
C PRO A 126 -13.08 -0.75 -9.80
N VAL A 127 -12.13 -0.44 -8.92
CA VAL A 127 -10.77 -0.06 -9.28
C VAL A 127 -9.80 -0.64 -8.25
N THR A 128 -9.23 -1.81 -8.54
CA THR A 128 -8.25 -2.46 -7.67
C THR A 128 -7.19 -3.11 -8.55
N PHE A 129 -5.94 -2.80 -8.28
CA PHE A 129 -4.82 -3.30 -9.09
C PHE A 129 -3.75 -3.92 -8.20
N TRP A 130 -3.04 -4.87 -8.76
CA TRP A 130 -1.86 -5.48 -8.18
C TRP A 130 -0.62 -4.87 -8.82
N LEU A 131 0.25 -4.26 -8.01
CA LEU A 131 1.51 -3.70 -8.49
C LEU A 131 2.67 -4.44 -7.86
N GLU A 132 3.65 -4.81 -8.67
CA GLU A 132 4.89 -5.45 -8.21
C GLU A 132 6.08 -4.67 -8.73
N THR A 133 7.13 -4.58 -7.91
CA THR A 133 8.43 -4.10 -8.39
C THR A 133 9.20 -5.26 -9.01
N PRO A 134 9.98 -5.00 -10.06
CA PRO A 134 10.79 -6.05 -10.68
C PRO A 134 11.84 -6.61 -9.74
#